data_49cc41fb93db017b833a3ff8df76c775
#
_entry.id   49cc41fb93db017b833a3ff8df76c775
#
_cell.length_a   1.000
_cell.length_b   1.000
_cell.length_c   1.000
_cell.angle_alpha   90.00
_cell.angle_beta   90.00
_cell.angle_gamma   90.00
#
_symmetry.space_group_name_H-M   'P 1'
#
loop_
_entity.id
_entity.type
_entity.pdbx_description
1 polymer ?
#
loop_
_entity_poly.entity_id
_entity_poly.type
_entity_poly.pdbx_seq_one_letter_code
_entity_poly.pdbx_strand_id
1 'polypeptide(L)'
;MWKASPVKAPDAAKMQELRAKHDVGPVAVHASYLINLCSQTESVRANATTAFRGEVERALDLSAEFLVLHPGSWKGLTREQGLTLAAESIEKAIEGIDFAGKNFRILIENTAGAEFSLGGKLEQVAELVDCLKACAPVAVCLDTCHVHVAGYDIVSPDGYIETMKLIESTVGFDAVKVWHCNDAKAAMGSKLDRHEHIGEGTIGAEAFRRLLRDDRFSHCAFIAETPVDAPGDEARNVGVLRALSAG
;
A
#
# COMPACT_ATOMS: atom_id res chain seq x y z
N MET A 1 -11.72 8.44 12.11
CA MET A 1 -12.92 9.28 11.83
C MET A 1 -13.41 8.94 10.43
N TRP A 2 -14.68 8.58 10.23
CA TRP A 2 -15.24 8.18 8.92
C TRP A 2 -15.36 9.34 7.92
N LYS A 3 -15.21 10.57 8.35
CA LYS A 3 -15.38 11.76 7.52
C LYS A 3 -14.16 12.66 7.65
N ALA A 4 -13.33 12.70 6.63
CA ALA A 4 -12.28 13.70 6.52
C ALA A 4 -12.83 14.97 5.84
N SER A 5 -12.23 16.12 6.15
CA SER A 5 -12.59 17.37 5.50
C SER A 5 -12.19 17.37 4.02
N PRO A 6 -12.96 18.04 3.15
CA PRO A 6 -12.54 18.27 1.78
C PRO A 6 -11.20 19.02 1.70
N VAL A 7 -10.43 18.77 0.66
CA VAL A 7 -9.23 19.55 0.35
C VAL A 7 -9.64 20.95 -0.06
N LYS A 8 -8.99 21.96 0.51
CA LYS A 8 -9.23 23.34 0.09
C LYS A 8 -8.34 23.66 -1.11
N ALA A 9 -8.91 24.25 -2.16
CA ALA A 9 -8.18 24.58 -3.37
C ALA A 9 -6.88 25.41 -3.14
N PRO A 10 -6.83 26.40 -2.23
CA PRO A 10 -5.58 27.10 -1.92
C PRO A 10 -4.49 26.19 -1.31
N ASP A 11 -4.89 25.22 -0.47
CA ASP A 11 -3.95 24.28 0.17
C ASP A 11 -3.38 23.31 -0.87
N ALA A 12 -4.24 22.79 -1.77
CA ALA A 12 -3.82 21.96 -2.89
C ALA A 12 -2.84 22.70 -3.82
N ALA A 13 -3.17 23.95 -4.19
CA ALA A 13 -2.29 24.78 -5.03
C ALA A 13 -0.93 25.03 -4.36
N LYS A 14 -0.92 25.33 -3.05
CA LYS A 14 0.32 25.52 -2.29
C LYS A 14 1.15 24.25 -2.21
N MET A 15 0.51 23.09 -2.04
CA MET A 15 1.19 21.81 -2.06
C MET A 15 1.87 21.56 -3.41
N GLN A 16 1.18 21.82 -4.53
CA GLN A 16 1.77 21.67 -5.87
C GLN A 16 2.96 22.62 -6.11
N GLU A 17 2.85 23.87 -5.66
CA GLU A 17 3.98 24.82 -5.71
C GLU A 17 5.21 24.29 -4.95
N LEU A 18 4.99 23.77 -3.73
CA LEU A 18 6.08 23.25 -2.91
C LEU A 18 6.68 21.96 -3.49
N ARG A 19 5.85 21.07 -4.03
CA ARG A 19 6.32 19.88 -4.74
C ARG A 19 7.25 20.24 -5.89
N ALA A 20 6.82 21.17 -6.75
CA ALA A 20 7.62 21.61 -7.88
C ALA A 20 8.92 22.30 -7.43
N LYS A 21 8.84 23.14 -6.39
CA LYS A 21 10.00 23.85 -5.85
C LYS A 21 11.06 22.93 -5.26
N HIS A 22 10.65 21.85 -4.64
CA HIS A 22 11.54 20.94 -3.89
C HIS A 22 11.75 19.60 -4.57
N ASP A 23 11.24 19.42 -5.79
CA ASP A 23 11.32 18.17 -6.57
C ASP A 23 10.82 16.96 -5.74
N VAL A 24 9.62 17.11 -5.16
CA VAL A 24 9.00 16.07 -4.32
C VAL A 24 7.94 15.31 -5.11
N GLY A 25 8.13 14.01 -5.24
CA GLY A 25 7.18 13.10 -5.90
C GLY A 25 7.72 11.67 -6.01
N PRO A 26 6.85 10.70 -6.30
CA PRO A 26 5.40 10.83 -6.33
C PRO A 26 4.78 11.05 -4.94
N VAL A 27 3.54 11.53 -4.89
CA VAL A 27 2.74 11.62 -3.66
C VAL A 27 1.82 10.43 -3.59
N ALA A 28 1.89 9.68 -2.50
CA ALA A 28 0.96 8.63 -2.14
C ALA A 28 0.09 9.09 -0.96
N VAL A 29 -1.22 8.97 -1.12
CA VAL A 29 -2.19 9.11 -0.03
C VAL A 29 -2.51 7.70 0.47
N HIS A 30 -2.55 7.48 1.78
CA HIS A 30 -3.01 6.22 2.35
C HIS A 30 -4.45 6.35 2.83
N ALA A 31 -5.34 5.47 2.39
CA ALA A 31 -6.72 5.42 2.83
C ALA A 31 -6.79 5.06 4.33
N SER A 32 -7.81 5.57 5.02
CA SER A 32 -7.98 5.30 6.45
C SER A 32 -8.09 3.80 6.73
N TYR A 33 -7.37 3.31 7.76
CA TYR A 33 -7.44 1.91 8.24
C TYR A 33 -8.83 1.47 8.71
N LEU A 34 -9.75 2.42 8.95
CA LEU A 34 -11.14 2.11 9.29
C LEU A 34 -11.97 1.60 8.10
N ILE A 35 -11.48 1.79 6.87
CA ILE A 35 -12.17 1.37 5.66
C ILE A 35 -12.08 -0.15 5.56
N ASN A 36 -13.25 -0.82 5.62
CA ASN A 36 -13.38 -2.26 5.44
C ASN A 36 -14.42 -2.54 4.35
N LEU A 37 -13.94 -2.65 3.11
CA LEU A 37 -14.78 -2.80 1.91
C LEU A 37 -15.34 -4.22 1.74
N CYS A 38 -14.80 -5.20 2.45
CA CYS A 38 -15.28 -6.58 2.43
C CYS A 38 -16.11 -6.98 3.67
N SER A 39 -16.55 -6.00 4.48
CA SER A 39 -17.39 -6.30 5.66
C SER A 39 -18.70 -7.01 5.29
N GLN A 40 -19.05 -8.08 6.02
CA GLN A 40 -20.36 -8.72 5.88
C GLN A 40 -21.50 -7.78 6.33
N THR A 41 -21.24 -6.86 7.26
CA THR A 41 -22.24 -5.92 7.76
C THR A 41 -22.45 -4.81 6.75
N GLU A 42 -23.64 -4.80 6.11
CA GLU A 42 -23.96 -3.87 5.02
C GLU A 42 -23.76 -2.40 5.40
N SER A 43 -24.18 -1.99 6.58
CA SER A 43 -24.04 -0.59 7.03
C SER A 43 -22.56 -0.19 7.21
N VAL A 44 -21.71 -1.10 7.68
CA VAL A 44 -20.25 -0.87 7.78
C VAL A 44 -19.65 -0.75 6.38
N ARG A 45 -19.99 -1.66 5.49
CA ARG A 45 -19.52 -1.66 4.10
C ARG A 45 -19.98 -0.42 3.35
N ALA A 46 -21.23 0.00 3.48
CA ALA A 46 -21.75 1.22 2.86
C ALA A 46 -21.02 2.48 3.34
N ASN A 47 -20.74 2.58 4.65
CA ASN A 47 -19.94 3.66 5.21
C ASN A 47 -18.49 3.62 4.70
N ALA A 48 -17.88 2.44 4.61
CA ALA A 48 -16.54 2.24 4.06
C ALA A 48 -16.47 2.67 2.59
N THR A 49 -17.45 2.28 1.76
CA THR A 49 -17.58 2.66 0.35
C THR A 49 -17.66 4.19 0.20
N THR A 50 -18.49 4.84 1.01
CA THR A 50 -18.63 6.31 1.01
C THR A 50 -17.34 6.99 1.45
N ALA A 51 -16.68 6.47 2.49
CA ALA A 51 -15.40 6.99 2.96
C ALA A 51 -14.31 6.83 1.89
N PHE A 52 -14.23 5.66 1.26
CA PHE A 52 -13.24 5.40 0.20
C PHE A 52 -13.44 6.31 -1.00
N ARG A 53 -14.70 6.57 -1.43
CA ARG A 53 -14.98 7.58 -2.45
C ARG A 53 -14.35 8.92 -2.09
N GLY A 54 -14.57 9.38 -0.85
CA GLY A 54 -13.99 10.63 -0.38
C GLY A 54 -12.45 10.63 -0.35
N GLU A 55 -11.79 9.46 -0.12
CA GLU A 55 -10.34 9.34 -0.23
C GLU A 55 -9.88 9.50 -1.69
N VAL A 56 -10.57 8.85 -2.64
CA VAL A 56 -10.29 8.99 -4.07
C VAL A 56 -10.42 10.45 -4.52
N GLU A 57 -11.53 11.11 -4.17
CA GLU A 57 -11.78 12.52 -4.52
C GLU A 57 -10.67 13.42 -3.95
N ARG A 58 -10.30 13.26 -2.66
CA ARG A 58 -9.22 14.04 -2.05
C ARG A 58 -7.85 13.80 -2.67
N ALA A 59 -7.53 12.55 -2.99
CA ALA A 59 -6.28 12.22 -3.66
C ALA A 59 -6.19 12.89 -5.04
N LEU A 60 -7.29 12.88 -5.79
CA LEU A 60 -7.40 13.57 -7.07
C LEU A 60 -7.29 15.11 -6.93
N ASP A 61 -7.95 15.70 -5.93
CA ASP A 61 -7.87 17.13 -5.63
C ASP A 61 -6.43 17.56 -5.28
N LEU A 62 -5.68 16.69 -4.59
CA LEU A 62 -4.25 16.89 -4.28
C LEU A 62 -3.34 16.61 -5.48
N SER A 63 -3.87 16.11 -6.61
CA SER A 63 -3.07 15.59 -7.73
C SER A 63 -2.02 14.58 -7.26
N ALA A 64 -2.39 13.72 -6.30
CA ALA A 64 -1.57 12.61 -5.89
C ALA A 64 -1.49 11.57 -7.01
N GLU A 65 -0.34 10.92 -7.14
CA GLU A 65 -0.16 9.85 -8.11
C GLU A 65 -0.75 8.53 -7.61
N PHE A 66 -0.79 8.33 -6.29
CA PHE A 66 -1.22 7.08 -5.71
C PHE A 66 -2.20 7.27 -4.54
N LEU A 67 -3.17 6.36 -4.45
CA LEU A 67 -4.00 6.14 -3.27
C LEU A 67 -3.84 4.69 -2.84
N VAL A 68 -3.18 4.44 -1.73
CA VAL A 68 -2.96 3.10 -1.16
C VAL A 68 -4.16 2.68 -0.34
N LEU A 69 -4.56 1.41 -0.44
CA LEU A 69 -5.73 0.85 0.21
C LEU A 69 -5.46 -0.56 0.75
N HIS A 70 -5.72 -0.78 2.04
CA HIS A 70 -5.95 -2.12 2.57
C HIS A 70 -7.38 -2.56 2.24
N PRO A 71 -7.60 -3.71 1.58
CA PRO A 71 -8.96 -4.10 1.15
C PRO A 71 -9.95 -4.35 2.29
N GLY A 72 -9.44 -4.72 3.47
CA GLY A 72 -10.22 -4.95 4.67
C GLY A 72 -10.25 -6.42 5.12
N SER A 73 -11.25 -6.76 5.94
CA SER A 73 -11.42 -8.09 6.54
C SER A 73 -12.77 -8.70 6.19
N TRP A 74 -12.74 -9.94 5.69
CA TRP A 74 -13.91 -10.73 5.30
C TRP A 74 -14.48 -11.58 6.44
N LYS A 75 -14.17 -11.23 7.71
CA LYS A 75 -14.64 -11.98 8.89
C LYS A 75 -16.15 -12.26 8.82
N GLY A 76 -16.51 -13.54 8.97
CA GLY A 76 -17.88 -14.00 8.91
C GLY A 76 -18.40 -14.37 7.52
N LEU A 77 -17.55 -14.30 6.50
CA LEU A 77 -17.82 -14.70 5.11
C LEU A 77 -16.83 -15.78 4.68
N THR A 78 -16.97 -16.28 3.44
CA THR A 78 -15.87 -16.97 2.76
C THR A 78 -14.90 -15.94 2.17
N ARG A 79 -13.67 -16.37 1.86
CA ARG A 79 -12.67 -15.52 1.19
C ARG A 79 -13.21 -14.96 -0.14
N GLU A 80 -13.84 -15.83 -0.92
CA GLU A 80 -14.39 -15.47 -2.24
C GLU A 80 -15.49 -14.42 -2.12
N GLN A 81 -16.39 -14.57 -1.13
CA GLN A 81 -17.41 -13.56 -0.84
C GLN A 81 -16.78 -12.23 -0.43
N GLY A 82 -15.74 -12.28 0.41
CA GLY A 82 -15.00 -11.07 0.82
C GLY A 82 -14.35 -10.35 -0.35
N LEU A 83 -13.72 -11.11 -1.26
CA LEU A 83 -13.11 -10.57 -2.49
C LEU A 83 -14.17 -9.89 -3.38
N THR A 84 -15.27 -10.57 -3.64
CA THR A 84 -16.38 -10.02 -4.44
C THR A 84 -16.91 -8.73 -3.84
N LEU A 85 -17.19 -8.72 -2.53
CA LEU A 85 -17.68 -7.52 -1.85
C LEU A 85 -16.69 -6.37 -1.86
N ALA A 86 -15.38 -6.65 -1.76
CA ALA A 86 -14.34 -5.62 -1.88
C ALA A 86 -14.34 -5.01 -3.28
N ALA A 87 -14.37 -5.84 -4.33
CA ALA A 87 -14.42 -5.37 -5.72
C ALA A 87 -15.66 -4.51 -5.98
N GLU A 88 -16.85 -5.02 -5.67
CA GLU A 88 -18.14 -4.30 -5.84
C GLU A 88 -18.16 -2.96 -5.06
N SER A 89 -17.57 -2.95 -3.85
CA SER A 89 -17.51 -1.74 -3.03
C SER A 89 -16.57 -0.69 -3.62
N ILE A 90 -15.44 -1.11 -4.19
CA ILE A 90 -14.51 -0.22 -4.88
C ILE A 90 -15.16 0.31 -6.15
N GLU A 91 -15.75 -0.55 -7.00
CA GLU A 91 -16.46 -0.14 -8.21
C GLU A 91 -17.53 0.90 -7.91
N LYS A 92 -18.35 0.65 -6.89
CA LYS A 92 -19.39 1.59 -6.45
C LYS A 92 -18.80 2.90 -5.94
N ALA A 93 -17.67 2.86 -5.23
CA ALA A 93 -17.04 4.07 -4.70
C ALA A 93 -16.52 4.98 -5.82
N ILE A 94 -16.05 4.40 -6.92
CA ILE A 94 -15.46 5.15 -8.05
C ILE A 94 -16.47 5.44 -9.17
N GLU A 95 -17.70 4.99 -9.05
CA GLU A 95 -18.74 5.22 -10.06
C GLU A 95 -18.87 6.71 -10.41
N GLY A 96 -18.76 7.01 -11.72
CA GLY A 96 -18.82 8.37 -12.25
C GLY A 96 -17.57 9.23 -12.01
N ILE A 97 -16.49 8.69 -11.46
CA ILE A 97 -15.20 9.39 -11.37
C ILE A 97 -14.46 9.24 -12.70
N ASP A 98 -14.06 10.37 -13.28
CA ASP A 98 -13.26 10.39 -14.50
C ASP A 98 -11.77 10.35 -14.17
N PHE A 99 -11.09 9.28 -14.61
CA PHE A 99 -9.63 9.09 -14.50
C PHE A 99 -8.88 9.42 -15.78
N ALA A 100 -9.58 9.79 -16.87
CA ALA A 100 -8.92 10.03 -18.15
C ALA A 100 -7.89 11.17 -18.06
N GLY A 101 -6.70 10.91 -18.57
CA GLY A 101 -5.60 11.88 -18.56
C GLY A 101 -4.99 12.18 -17.18
N LYS A 102 -5.43 11.50 -16.12
CA LYS A 102 -4.85 11.66 -14.78
C LYS A 102 -3.71 10.67 -14.56
N ASN A 103 -2.59 11.15 -14.03
CA ASN A 103 -1.50 10.29 -13.54
C ASN A 103 -1.85 9.81 -12.11
N PHE A 104 -2.86 8.94 -12.03
CA PHE A 104 -3.39 8.47 -10.75
C PHE A 104 -3.63 6.96 -10.80
N ARG A 105 -3.35 6.26 -9.69
CA ARG A 105 -3.65 4.85 -9.50
C ARG A 105 -4.12 4.57 -8.08
N ILE A 106 -5.11 3.68 -7.95
CA ILE A 106 -5.47 3.04 -6.70
C ILE A 106 -4.52 1.84 -6.52
N LEU A 107 -3.79 1.81 -5.43
CA LEU A 107 -2.87 0.72 -5.12
C LEU A 107 -3.49 -0.21 -4.10
N ILE A 108 -3.67 -1.46 -4.48
CA ILE A 108 -4.07 -2.51 -3.53
C ILE A 108 -2.82 -2.94 -2.77
N GLU A 109 -2.84 -2.79 -1.47
CA GLU A 109 -1.71 -3.16 -0.62
C GLU A 109 -1.87 -4.58 -0.08
N ASN A 110 -0.75 -5.33 -0.08
CA ASN A 110 -0.71 -6.59 0.65
C ASN A 110 -0.81 -6.32 2.16
N THR A 111 -1.33 -7.28 2.91
CA THR A 111 -1.51 -7.17 4.37
C THR A 111 -0.67 -8.20 5.11
N ALA A 112 -0.49 -8.01 6.40
CA ALA A 112 0.26 -8.92 7.29
C ALA A 112 -0.31 -10.36 7.36
N GLY A 113 -1.47 -10.62 6.75
CA GLY A 113 -2.07 -11.94 6.74
C GLY A 113 -2.75 -12.33 8.06
N ALA A 114 -3.19 -11.37 8.86
CA ALA A 114 -4.03 -11.64 10.01
C ALA A 114 -5.28 -12.41 9.59
N GLU A 115 -5.88 -13.16 10.52
CA GLU A 115 -7.06 -13.97 10.24
C GLU A 115 -8.17 -13.11 9.61
N PHE A 116 -8.71 -13.60 8.50
CA PHE A 116 -9.74 -12.93 7.70
C PHE A 116 -9.30 -11.64 6.99
N SER A 117 -8.03 -11.19 7.05
CA SER A 117 -7.61 -10.04 6.26
C SER A 117 -7.43 -10.42 4.79
N LEU A 118 -7.99 -9.61 3.88
CA LEU A 118 -7.78 -9.75 2.44
C LEU A 118 -6.42 -9.13 2.08
N GLY A 119 -5.69 -9.80 1.20
CA GLY A 119 -4.35 -9.34 0.78
C GLY A 119 -3.18 -9.96 1.57
N GLY A 120 -3.44 -10.87 2.52
CA GLY A 120 -2.39 -11.59 3.22
C GLY A 120 -1.64 -12.61 2.35
N LYS A 121 -2.22 -12.96 1.20
CA LYS A 121 -1.56 -13.74 0.15
C LYS A 121 -1.48 -12.90 -1.12
N LEU A 122 -0.36 -12.98 -1.83
CA LEU A 122 -0.14 -12.21 -3.06
C LEU A 122 -1.18 -12.54 -4.15
N GLU A 123 -1.66 -13.79 -4.19
CA GLU A 123 -2.73 -14.20 -5.09
C GLU A 123 -4.04 -13.44 -4.84
N GLN A 124 -4.34 -13.09 -3.58
CA GLN A 124 -5.54 -12.31 -3.25
C GLN A 124 -5.43 -10.86 -3.73
N VAL A 125 -4.22 -10.29 -3.69
CA VAL A 125 -3.94 -8.97 -4.25
C VAL A 125 -4.12 -9.00 -5.77
N ALA A 126 -3.53 -10.00 -6.44
CA ALA A 126 -3.65 -10.18 -7.89
C ALA A 126 -5.11 -10.37 -8.32
N GLU A 127 -5.87 -11.24 -7.64
CA GLU A 127 -7.29 -11.48 -7.91
C GLU A 127 -8.11 -10.18 -7.80
N LEU A 128 -7.87 -9.36 -6.79
CA LEU A 128 -8.59 -8.09 -6.61
C LEU A 128 -8.22 -7.07 -7.69
N VAL A 129 -6.94 -6.96 -8.03
CA VAL A 129 -6.48 -6.11 -9.13
C VAL A 129 -7.10 -6.56 -10.46
N ASP A 130 -7.15 -7.88 -10.71
CA ASP A 130 -7.75 -8.43 -11.92
C ASP A 130 -9.25 -8.14 -12.05
N CYS A 131 -9.99 -8.17 -10.93
CA CYS A 131 -11.40 -7.77 -10.91
C CYS A 131 -11.58 -6.28 -11.29
N LEU A 132 -10.67 -5.41 -10.88
CA LEU A 132 -10.82 -3.96 -10.97
C LEU A 132 -10.18 -3.32 -12.21
N LYS A 133 -9.23 -3.98 -12.88
CA LYS A 133 -8.45 -3.38 -13.98
C LYS A 133 -9.25 -2.91 -15.18
N ALA A 134 -10.49 -3.40 -15.35
CA ALA A 134 -11.37 -2.97 -16.42
C ALA A 134 -12.13 -1.67 -16.10
N CYS A 135 -12.29 -1.32 -14.81
CA CYS A 135 -13.09 -0.17 -14.36
C CYS A 135 -12.28 0.92 -13.68
N ALA A 136 -11.03 0.63 -13.24
CA ALA A 136 -10.20 1.57 -12.50
C ALA A 136 -8.71 1.47 -12.89
N PRO A 137 -7.95 2.57 -12.75
CA PRO A 137 -6.50 2.55 -12.85
C PRO A 137 -5.90 1.96 -11.58
N VAL A 138 -5.90 0.63 -11.46
CA VAL A 138 -5.36 -0.09 -10.30
C VAL A 138 -3.94 -0.58 -10.51
N ALA A 139 -3.22 -0.70 -9.40
CA ALA A 139 -1.87 -1.28 -9.34
C ALA A 139 -1.62 -1.83 -7.92
N VAL A 140 -0.39 -2.11 -7.55
CA VAL A 140 -0.02 -2.79 -6.31
C VAL A 140 0.92 -1.92 -5.47
N CYS A 141 0.69 -1.90 -4.16
CA CYS A 141 1.65 -1.53 -3.14
C CYS A 141 2.10 -2.80 -2.40
N LEU A 142 3.39 -2.96 -2.19
CA LEU A 142 3.92 -4.02 -1.33
C LEU A 142 4.58 -3.38 -0.11
N ASP A 143 4.26 -3.92 1.07
CA ASP A 143 4.90 -3.54 2.33
C ASP A 143 5.87 -4.62 2.78
N THR A 144 7.11 -4.25 3.10
CA THR A 144 8.16 -5.18 3.50
C THR A 144 7.86 -5.87 4.82
N CYS A 145 7.28 -5.17 5.80
CA CYS A 145 6.84 -5.77 7.06
C CYS A 145 5.72 -6.77 6.79
N HIS A 146 4.70 -6.40 6.01
CA HIS A 146 3.56 -7.28 5.70
C HIS A 146 4.01 -8.52 4.94
N VAL A 147 4.87 -8.39 3.91
CA VAL A 147 5.45 -9.52 3.17
C VAL A 147 6.13 -10.48 4.14
N HIS A 148 7.03 -9.95 5.01
CA HIS A 148 7.79 -10.74 5.96
C HIS A 148 6.89 -11.46 6.99
N VAL A 149 6.01 -10.74 7.64
CA VAL A 149 5.15 -11.34 8.69
C VAL A 149 4.04 -12.23 8.13
N ALA A 150 3.67 -12.07 6.86
CA ALA A 150 2.79 -13.00 6.15
C ALA A 150 3.47 -14.34 5.83
N GLY A 151 4.83 -14.39 5.91
CA GLY A 151 5.61 -15.63 5.77
C GLY A 151 6.44 -15.72 4.50
N TYR A 152 6.56 -14.63 3.74
CA TYR A 152 7.45 -14.56 2.58
C TYR A 152 8.85 -14.13 3.02
N ASP A 153 9.85 -14.94 2.72
CA ASP A 153 11.23 -14.65 3.11
C ASP A 153 11.87 -13.64 2.16
N ILE A 154 12.08 -12.42 2.65
CA ILE A 154 12.86 -11.37 1.97
C ILE A 154 14.23 -11.14 2.63
N VAL A 155 14.54 -11.91 3.69
CA VAL A 155 15.75 -11.75 4.51
C VAL A 155 16.89 -12.58 3.96
N SER A 156 16.69 -13.89 3.77
CA SER A 156 17.76 -14.73 3.22
C SER A 156 17.90 -14.52 1.70
N PRO A 157 19.10 -14.67 1.13
CA PRO A 157 19.29 -14.53 -0.32
C PRO A 157 18.42 -15.49 -1.13
N ASP A 158 18.33 -16.74 -0.74
CA ASP A 158 17.54 -17.76 -1.45
C ASP A 158 16.02 -17.49 -1.29
N GLY A 159 15.59 -17.14 -0.07
CA GLY A 159 14.20 -16.77 0.21
C GLY A 159 13.76 -15.54 -0.59
N TYR A 160 14.62 -14.53 -0.70
CA TYR A 160 14.38 -13.36 -1.54
C TYR A 160 14.15 -13.75 -3.00
N ILE A 161 14.98 -14.62 -3.56
CA ILE A 161 14.84 -15.09 -4.94
C ILE A 161 13.48 -15.77 -5.13
N GLU A 162 13.10 -16.66 -4.22
CA GLU A 162 11.82 -17.38 -4.32
C GLU A 162 10.63 -16.43 -4.13
N THR A 163 10.71 -15.50 -3.18
CA THR A 163 9.66 -14.48 -2.98
C THR A 163 9.49 -13.60 -4.22
N MET A 164 10.59 -13.18 -4.86
CA MET A 164 10.53 -12.39 -6.09
C MET A 164 9.93 -13.18 -7.26
N LYS A 165 10.23 -14.47 -7.40
CA LYS A 165 9.57 -15.32 -8.40
C LYS A 165 8.06 -15.40 -8.18
N LEU A 166 7.64 -15.48 -6.91
CA LEU A 166 6.23 -15.51 -6.59
C LEU A 166 5.55 -14.17 -6.88
N ILE A 167 6.17 -13.04 -6.54
CA ILE A 167 5.65 -11.71 -6.89
C ILE A 167 5.47 -11.61 -8.41
N GLU A 168 6.47 -12.00 -9.20
CA GLU A 168 6.38 -11.95 -10.66
C GLU A 168 5.25 -12.83 -11.21
N SER A 169 5.12 -14.05 -10.70
CA SER A 169 4.11 -14.99 -11.19
C SER A 169 2.68 -14.69 -10.73
N THR A 170 2.49 -13.85 -9.72
CA THR A 170 1.19 -13.46 -9.18
C THR A 170 0.78 -12.06 -9.61
N VAL A 171 1.38 -11.04 -9.02
CA VAL A 171 1.03 -9.64 -9.29
C VAL A 171 1.80 -9.03 -10.48
N GLY A 172 2.99 -9.56 -10.78
CA GLY A 172 3.92 -9.01 -11.77
C GLY A 172 4.68 -7.78 -11.25
N PHE A 173 5.98 -7.67 -11.57
CA PHE A 173 6.81 -6.53 -11.13
C PHE A 173 6.29 -5.20 -11.65
N ASP A 174 5.80 -5.16 -12.89
CA ASP A 174 5.29 -3.94 -13.52
C ASP A 174 4.03 -3.39 -12.83
N ALA A 175 3.27 -4.22 -12.12
CA ALA A 175 2.10 -3.77 -11.39
C ALA A 175 2.47 -3.12 -10.06
N VAL A 176 3.64 -3.43 -9.48
CA VAL A 176 4.11 -2.82 -8.24
C VAL A 176 4.56 -1.39 -8.51
N LYS A 177 3.99 -0.41 -7.82
CA LYS A 177 4.31 1.02 -7.97
C LYS A 177 4.92 1.63 -6.73
N VAL A 178 4.61 1.07 -5.58
CA VAL A 178 5.11 1.52 -4.29
C VAL A 178 5.59 0.32 -3.48
N TRP A 179 6.73 0.47 -2.83
CA TRP A 179 7.15 -0.33 -1.70
C TRP A 179 7.05 0.53 -0.43
N HIS A 180 6.22 0.10 0.53
CA HIS A 180 6.34 0.58 1.89
C HIS A 180 7.54 -0.11 2.54
N CYS A 181 8.52 0.69 2.96
CA CYS A 181 9.75 0.21 3.57
C CYS A 181 9.64 0.30 5.08
N ASN A 182 9.28 -0.79 5.71
CA ASN A 182 9.09 -0.91 7.14
C ASN A 182 9.83 -2.14 7.64
N ASP A 183 10.70 -1.99 8.63
CA ASP A 183 11.24 -3.17 9.32
C ASP A 183 10.17 -3.76 10.24
N ALA A 184 10.33 -4.99 10.69
CA ALA A 184 9.32 -5.69 11.46
C ALA A 184 9.82 -5.99 12.89
N LYS A 185 9.00 -5.67 13.91
CA LYS A 185 9.24 -6.12 15.29
C LYS A 185 9.00 -7.61 15.44
N ALA A 186 8.09 -8.16 14.63
CA ALA A 186 7.63 -9.53 14.74
C ALA A 186 8.39 -10.47 13.79
N ALA A 187 8.47 -11.75 14.14
CA ALA A 187 9.12 -12.75 13.33
C ALA A 187 8.37 -13.05 12.03
N MET A 188 9.08 -13.59 11.04
CA MET A 188 8.52 -14.09 9.80
C MET A 188 7.36 -15.06 10.06
N GLY A 189 6.26 -14.89 9.32
CA GLY A 189 5.07 -15.75 9.44
C GLY A 189 4.20 -15.51 10.69
N SER A 190 4.54 -14.54 11.52
CA SER A 190 3.79 -14.23 12.76
C SER A 190 2.41 -13.63 12.53
N LYS A 191 2.17 -13.02 11.38
CA LYS A 191 0.95 -12.29 11.01
C LYS A 191 0.66 -11.09 11.92
N LEU A 192 1.70 -10.55 12.55
CA LEU A 192 1.61 -9.41 13.46
C LEU A 192 2.18 -8.17 12.77
N ASP A 193 1.30 -7.29 12.35
CA ASP A 193 1.67 -6.00 11.81
C ASP A 193 2.20 -5.08 12.91
N ARG A 194 3.53 -4.97 12.99
CA ARG A 194 4.26 -4.13 13.95
C ARG A 194 5.53 -3.63 13.29
N HIS A 195 5.49 -2.40 12.82
CA HIS A 195 6.62 -1.75 12.18
C HIS A 195 7.75 -1.44 13.18
N GLU A 196 8.97 -1.47 12.70
CA GLU A 196 10.19 -1.07 13.40
C GLU A 196 10.99 -0.10 12.52
N HIS A 197 11.94 0.59 13.11
CA HIS A 197 12.90 1.43 12.39
C HIS A 197 13.77 0.59 11.45
N ILE A 198 14.13 1.17 10.31
CA ILE A 198 14.87 0.47 9.26
C ILE A 198 16.21 -0.07 9.77
N GLY A 199 16.38 -1.38 9.70
CA GLY A 199 17.58 -2.12 10.12
C GLY A 199 17.60 -2.49 11.60
N GLU A 200 16.56 -2.14 12.39
CA GLU A 200 16.48 -2.42 13.83
C GLU A 200 15.53 -3.59 14.15
N GLY A 201 14.83 -4.11 13.14
CA GLY A 201 13.89 -5.21 13.28
C GLY A 201 14.42 -6.56 12.78
N THR A 202 13.48 -7.47 12.53
CA THR A 202 13.77 -8.86 12.11
C THR A 202 14.06 -8.99 10.61
N ILE A 203 13.79 -7.98 9.81
CA ILE A 203 14.12 -7.92 8.37
C ILE A 203 15.59 -7.52 8.22
N GLY A 204 16.00 -6.43 8.86
CA GLY A 204 17.39 -5.99 8.91
C GLY A 204 17.87 -5.28 7.65
N ALA A 205 18.94 -4.49 7.81
CA ALA A 205 19.45 -3.57 6.78
C ALA A 205 19.84 -4.23 5.45
N GLU A 206 20.37 -5.46 5.47
CA GLU A 206 20.81 -6.15 4.24
C GLU A 206 19.65 -6.52 3.31
N ALA A 207 18.49 -6.86 3.85
CA ALA A 207 17.28 -7.10 3.05
C ALA A 207 16.83 -5.82 2.34
N PHE A 208 16.81 -4.69 3.04
CA PHE A 208 16.51 -3.39 2.44
C PHE A 208 17.54 -3.00 1.38
N ARG A 209 18.84 -3.21 1.65
CA ARG A 209 19.90 -2.95 0.65
C ARG A 209 19.64 -3.73 -0.63
N ARG A 210 19.29 -5.00 -0.52
CA ARG A 210 19.01 -5.88 -1.66
C ARG A 210 17.78 -5.40 -2.43
N LEU A 211 16.70 -5.07 -1.73
CA LEU A 211 15.46 -4.59 -2.35
C LEU A 211 15.67 -3.24 -3.06
N LEU A 212 16.32 -2.29 -2.40
CA LEU A 212 16.52 -0.93 -2.93
C LEU A 212 17.46 -0.88 -4.17
N ARG A 213 18.28 -1.92 -4.35
CA ARG A 213 19.21 -2.06 -5.49
C ARG A 213 18.73 -3.05 -6.54
N ASP A 214 17.52 -3.53 -6.40
CA ASP A 214 16.95 -4.45 -7.37
C ASP A 214 16.37 -3.66 -8.55
N ASP A 215 17.04 -3.74 -9.70
CA ASP A 215 16.68 -3.00 -10.92
C ASP A 215 15.23 -3.25 -11.37
N ARG A 216 14.64 -4.40 -11.00
CA ARG A 216 13.25 -4.73 -11.30
C ARG A 216 12.28 -3.72 -10.70
N PHE A 217 12.66 -3.04 -9.62
CA PHE A 217 11.85 -2.04 -8.92
C PHE A 217 12.36 -0.60 -9.09
N SER A 218 13.27 -0.36 -10.04
CA SER A 218 13.80 0.99 -10.30
C SER A 218 12.73 2.03 -10.68
N HIS A 219 11.55 1.56 -11.08
CA HIS A 219 10.39 2.39 -11.40
C HIS A 219 9.45 2.64 -10.20
N CYS A 220 9.71 2.02 -9.05
CA CYS A 220 8.88 2.14 -7.86
C CYS A 220 9.27 3.34 -6.99
N ALA A 221 8.29 3.85 -6.24
CA ALA A 221 8.58 4.68 -5.08
C ALA A 221 8.80 3.80 -3.84
N PHE A 222 9.77 4.21 -3.01
CA PHE A 222 10.05 3.57 -1.72
C PHE A 222 9.70 4.55 -0.60
N ILE A 223 8.71 4.20 0.23
CA ILE A 223 8.12 5.09 1.23
C ILE A 223 8.23 4.42 2.61
N ALA A 224 8.78 5.14 3.58
CA ALA A 224 8.83 4.66 4.97
C ALA A 224 7.55 5.03 5.73
N GLU A 225 6.97 4.06 6.43
CA GLU A 225 5.85 4.23 7.38
C GLU A 225 6.27 3.75 8.78
N THR A 226 7.53 4.01 9.11
CA THR A 226 8.16 3.58 10.36
C THR A 226 7.60 4.32 11.57
N PRO A 227 7.78 3.79 12.79
CA PRO A 227 7.38 4.49 14.00
C PRO A 227 8.02 5.89 14.10
N VAL A 228 7.28 6.81 14.73
CA VAL A 228 7.76 8.16 15.07
C VAL A 228 7.72 8.25 16.61
N ASP A 229 8.73 7.67 17.25
CA ASP A 229 8.85 7.62 18.71
C ASP A 229 9.53 8.89 19.25
N ALA A 230 10.35 9.54 18.41
CA ALA A 230 11.06 10.78 18.73
C ALA A 230 11.11 11.74 17.53
N PRO A 231 11.25 13.06 17.78
CA PRO A 231 11.48 14.02 16.69
C PRO A 231 12.71 13.66 15.87
N GLY A 232 12.54 13.61 14.53
CA GLY A 232 13.62 13.30 13.59
C GLY A 232 13.68 11.84 13.15
N ASP A 233 12.88 10.94 13.70
CA ASP A 233 12.85 9.52 13.30
C ASP A 233 12.51 9.34 11.82
N GLU A 234 11.59 10.12 11.27
CA GLU A 234 11.26 10.11 9.85
C GLU A 234 12.49 10.41 8.99
N ALA A 235 13.20 11.50 9.30
CA ALA A 235 14.41 11.88 8.59
C ALA A 235 15.53 10.83 8.75
N ARG A 236 15.66 10.22 9.92
CA ARG A 236 16.59 9.14 10.21
C ARG A 236 16.31 7.93 9.33
N ASN A 237 15.08 7.43 9.30
CA ASN A 237 14.72 6.25 8.52
C ASN A 237 14.89 6.48 7.00
N VAL A 238 14.48 7.64 6.49
CA VAL A 238 14.73 8.02 5.09
C VAL A 238 16.23 8.14 4.81
N GLY A 239 17.02 8.68 5.74
CA GLY A 239 18.47 8.74 5.64
C GLY A 239 19.11 7.36 5.55
N VAL A 240 18.64 6.40 6.34
CA VAL A 240 19.12 4.99 6.29
C VAL A 240 18.78 4.37 4.93
N LEU A 241 17.53 4.49 4.44
CA LEU A 241 17.13 3.97 3.12
C LEU A 241 18.00 4.54 2.00
N ARG A 242 18.26 5.86 2.00
CA ARG A 242 19.15 6.50 1.03
C ARG A 242 20.59 5.98 1.10
N ALA A 243 21.12 5.76 2.29
CA ALA A 243 22.47 5.19 2.46
C ALA A 243 22.54 3.74 1.96
N LEU A 244 21.47 2.96 2.15
CA LEU A 244 21.39 1.57 1.67
C LEU A 244 21.23 1.46 0.16
N SER A 245 20.56 2.43 -0.48
CA SER A 245 20.41 2.48 -1.94
C SER A 245 21.70 2.95 -2.64
N ALA A 246 22.49 3.81 -2.02
CA ALA A 246 23.76 4.26 -2.57
C ALA A 246 24.76 3.09 -2.66
N GLY A 247 25.34 2.85 -3.86
CA GLY A 247 26.24 1.75 -4.20
C GLY A 247 27.58 1.81 -3.53
#